data_af39c825f48210d8df7d18a469fd7ce0
#
_entry.id   af39c825f48210d8df7d18a469fd7ce0
#
_cell.length_a   1.000
_cell.length_b   1.000
_cell.length_c   1.000
_cell.angle_alpha   90.00
_cell.angle_beta   90.00
_cell.angle_gamma   90.00
#
_symmetry.space_group_name_H-M   'P 1'
#
loop_
_entity.id
_entity.type
_entity.pdbx_description
1 polymer ?
#
loop_
_entity_poly.entity_id
_entity_poly.type
_entity_poly.pdbx_seq_one_letter_code
_entity_poly.pdbx_strand_id
1 'polypeptide(L)'
;MPPPAQPADRHDPLPGLLGLPGHLFRKLSSRGRRMAAVAGALLLAPAVAAAIVLGPRIADSNRERAAEQRRDERRAAAAERARLAAEQRPRTGVLAAGGATAAITGVEQAITRNARARLATGELRTAVRRTDCRALGRDAGRLVLGCTAITSDVVPSPGVRGVTIGYPYRAAVSAATGRYGFCKTSGRPAEGLLTRRADPELPAACG
;
A
#
# COMPACT_ATOMS: atom_id res chain seq x y z
N MET A 1 18.76 36.54 -4.71
CA MET A 1 19.09 35.97 -6.02
C MET A 1 19.48 34.53 -5.79
N PRO A 2 18.74 33.55 -6.33
CA PRO A 2 19.15 32.15 -6.27
C PRO A 2 20.31 31.90 -7.26
N PRO A 3 21.24 30.98 -6.93
CA PRO A 3 22.34 30.64 -7.83
C PRO A 3 21.80 29.94 -9.10
N PRO A 4 22.52 30.13 -10.25
CA PRO A 4 22.12 29.51 -11.49
C PRO A 4 22.20 27.96 -11.41
N ALA A 5 21.20 27.29 -11.94
CA ALA A 5 21.14 25.84 -12.02
C ALA A 5 22.32 25.33 -12.88
N GLN A 6 23.12 24.44 -12.32
CA GLN A 6 24.16 23.72 -13.07
C GLN A 6 23.51 22.82 -14.11
N PRO A 7 24.03 22.82 -15.37
CA PRO A 7 23.54 21.89 -16.38
C PRO A 7 23.85 20.45 -15.95
N ALA A 8 22.83 19.60 -16.01
CA ALA A 8 22.98 18.19 -15.75
C ALA A 8 24.00 17.60 -16.74
N ASP A 9 25.08 17.03 -16.21
CA ASP A 9 26.06 16.26 -16.99
C ASP A 9 25.33 15.14 -17.73
N ARG A 10 25.15 15.35 -19.02
CA ARG A 10 24.76 14.26 -19.93
C ARG A 10 25.95 13.30 -19.99
N HIS A 11 25.84 12.20 -19.28
CA HIS A 11 26.71 11.06 -19.53
C HIS A 11 26.47 10.57 -20.95
N ASP A 12 27.32 10.98 -21.88
CA ASP A 12 27.36 10.40 -23.19
C ASP A 12 27.58 8.88 -23.05
N PRO A 13 26.74 8.05 -23.67
CA PRO A 13 26.94 6.61 -23.65
C PRO A 13 28.31 6.32 -24.24
N LEU A 14 29.13 5.60 -23.48
CA LEU A 14 30.52 5.23 -23.82
C LEU A 14 30.62 4.87 -25.32
N PRO A 15 31.22 5.72 -26.19
CA PRO A 15 31.43 5.36 -27.57
C PRO A 15 32.64 4.45 -27.63
N GLY A 16 32.42 3.14 -27.66
CA GLY A 16 33.59 2.29 -27.79
C GLY A 16 33.33 0.80 -27.80
N LEU A 17 32.40 0.26 -27.06
CA LEU A 17 32.18 -1.19 -26.95
C LEU A 17 31.56 -1.80 -28.21
N LEU A 18 30.68 -1.10 -28.89
CA LEU A 18 30.05 -1.57 -30.14
C LEU A 18 30.92 -1.33 -31.38
N GLY A 19 31.89 -0.43 -31.32
CA GLY A 19 32.83 -0.14 -32.42
C GLY A 19 34.08 -1.00 -32.44
N LEU A 20 34.44 -1.63 -31.32
CA LEU A 20 35.63 -2.45 -31.17
C LEU A 20 35.74 -3.63 -32.15
N PRO A 21 34.66 -4.39 -32.45
CA PRO A 21 34.75 -5.50 -33.41
C PRO A 21 35.09 -5.03 -34.82
N GLY A 22 34.49 -3.89 -35.25
CA GLY A 22 34.73 -3.35 -36.60
C GLY A 22 36.14 -2.82 -36.80
N HIS A 23 36.76 -2.26 -35.76
CA HIS A 23 38.13 -1.74 -35.84
C HIS A 23 39.18 -2.86 -35.88
N LEU A 24 38.95 -3.94 -35.13
CA LEU A 24 39.83 -5.15 -35.16
C LEU A 24 39.70 -5.88 -36.50
N PHE A 25 38.52 -5.99 -37.09
CA PHE A 25 38.31 -6.62 -38.40
C PHE A 25 39.02 -5.90 -39.55
N ARG A 26 39.17 -4.56 -39.47
CA ARG A 26 39.88 -3.79 -40.53
C ARG A 26 41.37 -3.99 -40.54
N LYS A 27 41.98 -4.38 -39.43
CA LYS A 27 43.45 -4.63 -39.31
C LYS A 27 43.88 -6.03 -39.66
N LEU A 28 42.96 -6.97 -39.85
CA LEU A 28 43.27 -8.35 -40.20
C LEU A 28 43.62 -8.51 -41.69
N SER A 29 44.65 -9.32 -42.00
CA SER A 29 44.95 -9.69 -43.36
C SER A 29 43.78 -10.46 -44.00
N SER A 30 43.77 -10.56 -45.34
CA SER A 30 42.69 -11.27 -46.06
C SER A 30 42.50 -12.73 -45.65
N ARG A 31 43.57 -13.40 -45.26
CA ARG A 31 43.53 -14.76 -44.68
C ARG A 31 42.96 -14.74 -43.25
N GLY A 32 43.37 -13.77 -42.41
CA GLY A 32 42.87 -13.60 -41.07
C GLY A 32 41.35 -13.28 -41.01
N ARG A 33 40.84 -12.51 -41.97
CA ARG A 33 39.40 -12.23 -42.08
C ARG A 33 38.57 -13.46 -42.41
N ARG A 34 39.11 -14.34 -43.33
CA ARG A 34 38.42 -15.59 -43.66
C ARG A 34 38.41 -16.55 -42.47
N MET A 35 39.52 -16.69 -41.77
CA MET A 35 39.58 -17.51 -40.58
C MET A 35 38.67 -16.99 -39.45
N ALA A 36 38.65 -15.70 -39.23
CA ALA A 36 37.77 -15.10 -38.23
C ALA A 36 36.27 -15.23 -38.61
N ALA A 37 35.93 -15.14 -39.90
CA ALA A 37 34.56 -15.35 -40.36
C ALA A 37 34.13 -16.83 -40.20
N VAL A 38 34.97 -17.77 -40.50
CA VAL A 38 34.70 -19.21 -40.31
C VAL A 38 34.56 -19.54 -38.82
N ALA A 39 35.50 -19.06 -38.00
CA ALA A 39 35.41 -19.24 -36.54
C ALA A 39 34.17 -18.59 -35.94
N GLY A 40 33.82 -17.39 -36.39
CA GLY A 40 32.60 -16.71 -35.99
C GLY A 40 31.33 -17.46 -36.39
N ALA A 41 31.28 -17.98 -37.61
CA ALA A 41 30.17 -18.80 -38.09
C ALA A 41 30.02 -20.12 -37.29
N LEU A 42 31.13 -20.75 -36.97
CA LEU A 42 31.17 -22.00 -36.18
C LEU A 42 30.66 -21.77 -34.72
N LEU A 43 30.88 -20.60 -34.16
CA LEU A 43 30.40 -20.26 -32.83
C LEU A 43 28.95 -19.75 -32.84
N LEU A 44 28.58 -19.01 -33.89
CA LEU A 44 27.23 -18.46 -34.01
C LEU A 44 26.17 -19.51 -34.38
N ALA A 45 26.52 -20.47 -35.24
CA ALA A 45 25.58 -21.50 -35.67
C ALA A 45 24.98 -22.32 -34.49
N PRO A 46 25.78 -22.86 -33.55
CA PRO A 46 25.23 -23.58 -32.43
C PRO A 46 24.46 -22.66 -31.47
N ALA A 47 24.89 -21.41 -31.30
CA ALA A 47 24.17 -20.44 -30.46
C ALA A 47 22.78 -20.09 -31.03
N VAL A 48 22.68 -19.88 -32.34
CA VAL A 48 21.40 -19.66 -33.03
C VAL A 48 20.55 -20.93 -32.98
N ALA A 49 21.09 -22.09 -33.20
CA ALA A 49 20.36 -23.35 -33.09
C ALA A 49 19.83 -23.56 -31.66
N ALA A 50 20.64 -23.28 -30.64
CA ALA A 50 20.23 -23.34 -29.25
C ALA A 50 19.12 -22.31 -28.96
N ALA A 51 19.21 -21.09 -29.47
CA ALA A 51 18.20 -20.07 -29.30
C ALA A 51 16.87 -20.46 -29.95
N ILE A 52 16.91 -21.08 -31.13
CA ILE A 52 15.69 -21.54 -31.82
C ILE A 52 15.02 -22.70 -31.05
N VAL A 53 15.80 -23.62 -30.49
CA VAL A 53 15.27 -24.80 -29.80
C VAL A 53 14.86 -24.48 -28.37
N LEU A 54 15.67 -23.70 -27.64
CA LEU A 54 15.46 -23.39 -26.22
C LEU A 54 14.59 -22.14 -26.02
N GLY A 55 14.61 -21.19 -26.97
CA GLY A 55 13.86 -19.94 -26.88
C GLY A 55 12.36 -20.14 -26.60
N PRO A 56 11.65 -20.98 -27.35
CA PRO A 56 10.24 -21.25 -27.08
C PRO A 56 9.99 -21.85 -25.68
N ARG A 57 10.83 -22.81 -25.26
CA ARG A 57 10.71 -23.46 -23.95
C ARG A 57 10.93 -22.48 -22.79
N ILE A 58 11.92 -21.61 -22.93
CA ILE A 58 12.19 -20.54 -21.94
C ILE A 58 11.03 -19.53 -21.92
N ALA A 59 10.53 -19.17 -23.09
CA ALA A 59 9.38 -18.25 -23.18
C ALA A 59 8.13 -18.83 -22.54
N ASP A 60 7.83 -20.10 -22.76
CA ASP A 60 6.68 -20.77 -22.18
C ASP A 60 6.81 -20.92 -20.66
N SER A 61 7.98 -21.35 -20.17
CA SER A 61 8.23 -21.41 -18.72
C SER A 61 8.13 -20.05 -18.03
N ASN A 62 8.56 -18.98 -18.70
CA ASN A 62 8.42 -17.61 -18.19
C ASN A 62 6.95 -17.15 -18.19
N ARG A 63 6.17 -17.52 -19.21
CA ARG A 63 4.73 -17.25 -19.26
C ARG A 63 3.97 -17.97 -18.13
N GLU A 64 4.31 -19.25 -17.90
CA GLU A 64 3.72 -20.03 -16.81
C GLU A 64 4.04 -19.42 -15.46
N ARG A 65 5.30 -19.09 -15.17
CA ARG A 65 5.70 -18.40 -13.92
C ARG A 65 5.01 -17.07 -13.76
N ALA A 66 4.91 -16.26 -14.82
CA ALA A 66 4.19 -14.99 -14.79
C ALA A 66 2.68 -15.18 -14.59
N ALA A 67 2.10 -16.27 -15.07
CA ALA A 67 0.70 -16.59 -14.83
C ALA A 67 0.46 -17.05 -13.38
N GLU A 68 1.36 -17.84 -12.81
CA GLU A 68 1.33 -18.26 -11.41
C GLU A 68 1.47 -17.04 -10.48
N GLN A 69 2.46 -16.19 -10.71
CA GLN A 69 2.63 -14.95 -9.93
C GLN A 69 1.37 -14.09 -9.94
N ARG A 70 0.75 -13.88 -11.11
CA ARG A 70 -0.51 -13.13 -11.19
C ARG A 70 -1.66 -13.81 -10.44
N ARG A 71 -1.71 -15.14 -10.40
CA ARG A 71 -2.71 -15.87 -9.61
C ARG A 71 -2.49 -15.68 -8.12
N ASP A 72 -1.24 -15.75 -7.67
CA ASP A 72 -0.89 -15.58 -6.27
C ASP A 72 -1.11 -14.15 -5.80
N GLU A 73 -0.76 -13.15 -6.61
CA GLU A 73 -1.07 -11.74 -6.34
C GLU A 73 -2.59 -11.50 -6.22
N ARG A 74 -3.40 -12.11 -7.11
CA ARG A 74 -4.86 -12.02 -7.03
C ARG A 74 -5.41 -12.69 -5.78
N ARG A 75 -4.86 -13.85 -5.40
CA ARG A 75 -5.25 -14.54 -4.16
C ARG A 75 -4.87 -13.71 -2.94
N ALA A 76 -3.67 -13.17 -2.89
CA ALA A 76 -3.21 -12.30 -1.81
C ALA A 76 -4.08 -11.04 -1.70
N ALA A 77 -4.38 -10.39 -2.82
CA ALA A 77 -5.25 -9.22 -2.85
C ALA A 77 -6.71 -9.54 -2.46
N ALA A 78 -7.20 -10.73 -2.79
CA ALA A 78 -8.54 -11.17 -2.36
C ALA A 78 -8.57 -11.47 -0.86
N ALA A 79 -7.56 -12.15 -0.33
CA ALA A 79 -7.42 -12.43 1.09
C ALA A 79 -7.30 -11.13 1.92
N GLU A 80 -6.51 -10.17 1.43
CA GLU A 80 -6.39 -8.87 2.09
C GLU A 80 -7.72 -8.11 2.09
N ARG A 81 -8.45 -8.09 0.97
CA ARG A 81 -9.80 -7.48 0.90
C ARG A 81 -10.78 -8.14 1.86
N ALA A 82 -10.79 -9.48 1.92
CA ALA A 82 -11.67 -10.21 2.83
C ALA A 82 -11.33 -9.90 4.30
N ARG A 83 -10.05 -9.81 4.62
CA ARG A 83 -9.56 -9.41 5.94
C ARG A 83 -9.98 -7.99 6.28
N LEU A 84 -9.78 -7.02 5.35
CA LEU A 84 -10.20 -5.63 5.53
C LEU A 84 -11.71 -5.53 5.78
N ALA A 85 -12.51 -6.24 4.98
CA ALA A 85 -13.96 -6.29 5.16
C ALA A 85 -14.37 -6.88 6.53
N ALA A 86 -13.66 -7.90 7.01
CA ALA A 86 -13.90 -8.48 8.32
C ALA A 86 -13.55 -7.51 9.47
N GLU A 87 -12.42 -6.81 9.35
CA GLU A 87 -11.97 -5.82 10.34
C GLU A 87 -12.85 -4.57 10.37
N GLN A 88 -13.39 -4.19 9.23
CA GLN A 88 -14.27 -3.03 9.06
C GLN A 88 -15.75 -3.34 9.30
N ARG A 89 -16.05 -4.55 9.76
CA ARG A 89 -17.44 -4.95 10.01
C ARG A 89 -18.13 -3.96 10.94
N PRO A 90 -19.28 -3.38 10.53
CA PRO A 90 -20.00 -2.39 11.31
C PRO A 90 -20.37 -2.93 12.69
N ARG A 91 -20.18 -2.13 13.70
CA ARG A 91 -20.70 -2.36 15.04
C ARG A 91 -21.78 -1.33 15.30
N THR A 92 -22.94 -1.78 15.70
CA THR A 92 -24.11 -0.93 15.96
C THR A 92 -24.53 -1.02 17.41
N GLY A 93 -25.25 -0.01 17.87
CA GLY A 93 -25.83 0.02 19.19
C GLY A 93 -26.80 1.18 19.36
N VAL A 94 -27.31 1.33 20.56
CA VAL A 94 -28.22 2.42 20.93
C VAL A 94 -27.64 3.09 22.18
N LEU A 95 -27.60 4.41 22.16
CA LEU A 95 -27.24 5.25 23.29
C LEU A 95 -28.49 5.71 24.02
N ALA A 96 -28.38 6.03 25.29
CA ALA A 96 -29.42 6.73 26.01
C ALA A 96 -29.71 8.07 25.33
N ALA A 97 -30.97 8.51 25.37
CA ALA A 97 -31.36 9.79 24.83
C ALA A 97 -30.54 10.92 25.47
N GLY A 98 -29.95 11.77 24.62
CA GLY A 98 -29.09 12.86 25.06
C GLY A 98 -28.75 13.77 23.89
N GLY A 99 -28.21 14.94 24.19
CA GLY A 99 -27.75 15.87 23.17
C GLY A 99 -26.53 15.38 22.39
N ALA A 100 -26.10 16.15 21.42
CA ALA A 100 -24.95 15.76 20.53
C ALA A 100 -23.67 15.42 21.31
N THR A 101 -23.36 16.15 22.38
CA THR A 101 -22.18 15.87 23.23
C THR A 101 -22.28 14.51 23.92
N ALA A 102 -23.44 14.18 24.49
CA ALA A 102 -23.67 12.89 25.11
C ALA A 102 -23.56 11.74 24.08
N ALA A 103 -24.05 11.96 22.86
CA ALA A 103 -23.93 11.00 21.77
C ALA A 103 -22.46 10.77 21.37
N ILE A 104 -21.66 11.83 21.28
CA ILE A 104 -20.22 11.72 20.97
C ILE A 104 -19.53 10.91 22.08
N THR A 105 -19.69 11.27 23.34
CA THR A 105 -19.09 10.56 24.47
C THR A 105 -19.51 9.09 24.51
N GLY A 106 -20.79 8.79 24.25
CA GLY A 106 -21.27 7.41 24.19
C GLY A 106 -20.61 6.59 23.08
N VAL A 107 -20.42 7.18 21.88
CA VAL A 107 -19.69 6.55 20.77
C VAL A 107 -18.22 6.34 21.12
N GLU A 108 -17.56 7.31 21.72
CA GLU A 108 -16.17 7.20 22.20
C GLU A 108 -15.98 6.01 23.16
N GLN A 109 -16.88 5.88 24.10
CA GLN A 109 -16.87 4.76 25.04
C GLN A 109 -17.10 3.41 24.34
N ALA A 110 -18.04 3.38 23.38
CA ALA A 110 -18.34 2.18 22.61
C ALA A 110 -17.13 1.72 21.74
N ILE A 111 -16.49 2.67 21.07
CA ILE A 111 -15.26 2.40 20.29
C ILE A 111 -14.13 1.96 21.21
N THR A 112 -13.93 2.61 22.37
CA THR A 112 -12.89 2.22 23.33
C THR A 112 -13.09 0.79 23.81
N ARG A 113 -14.34 0.41 24.19
CA ARG A 113 -14.66 -0.99 24.58
C ARG A 113 -14.39 -1.97 23.45
N ASN A 114 -14.80 -1.65 22.22
CA ASN A 114 -14.55 -2.49 21.05
C ASN A 114 -13.06 -2.65 20.76
N ALA A 115 -12.30 -1.58 20.81
CA ALA A 115 -10.86 -1.62 20.58
C ALA A 115 -10.13 -2.46 21.64
N ARG A 116 -10.55 -2.38 22.91
CA ARG A 116 -10.02 -3.24 23.98
C ARG A 116 -10.38 -4.72 23.78
N ALA A 117 -11.59 -5.01 23.33
CA ALA A 117 -11.99 -6.38 22.99
C ALA A 117 -11.15 -6.93 21.83
N ARG A 118 -10.91 -6.14 20.80
CA ARG A 118 -10.04 -6.50 19.67
C ARG A 118 -8.57 -6.69 20.08
N LEU A 119 -8.10 -5.96 21.07
CA LEU A 119 -6.78 -6.19 21.64
C LEU A 119 -6.71 -7.56 22.32
N ALA A 120 -7.75 -7.91 23.09
CA ALA A 120 -7.82 -9.20 23.78
C ALA A 120 -7.86 -10.39 22.81
N THR A 121 -8.42 -10.22 21.62
CA THR A 121 -8.44 -11.25 20.54
C THR A 121 -7.19 -11.23 19.66
N GLY A 122 -6.23 -10.32 19.92
CA GLY A 122 -5.02 -10.18 19.09
C GLY A 122 -5.22 -9.48 17.75
N GLU A 123 -6.41 -8.94 17.47
CA GLU A 123 -6.68 -8.16 16.27
C GLU A 123 -5.98 -6.79 16.28
N LEU A 124 -5.78 -6.22 17.46
CA LEU A 124 -4.97 -5.01 17.67
C LEU A 124 -3.72 -5.37 18.45
N ARG A 125 -2.64 -4.64 18.21
CA ARG A 125 -1.34 -4.92 18.86
C ARG A 125 -1.03 -4.00 20.03
N THR A 126 -1.65 -2.83 20.07
CA THR A 126 -1.33 -1.79 21.04
C THR A 126 -2.57 -1.44 21.85
N ALA A 127 -2.40 -1.32 23.16
CA ALA A 127 -3.46 -0.99 24.09
C ALA A 127 -4.04 0.41 23.80
N VAL A 128 -5.38 0.50 23.81
CA VAL A 128 -6.10 1.75 23.62
C VAL A 128 -6.42 2.35 24.98
N ARG A 129 -6.02 3.60 25.19
CA ARG A 129 -6.26 4.38 26.39
C ARG A 129 -7.66 4.98 26.40
N ARG A 130 -7.97 5.75 25.36
CA ARG A 130 -9.24 6.46 25.15
C ARG A 130 -9.54 6.58 23.67
N THR A 131 -10.71 7.04 23.36
CA THR A 131 -11.09 7.43 22.00
C THR A 131 -11.50 8.89 22.01
N ASP A 132 -11.02 9.65 21.05
CA ASP A 132 -11.45 11.03 20.81
C ASP A 132 -12.17 11.10 19.46
N CYS A 133 -13.36 11.68 19.46
CA CYS A 133 -14.18 11.86 18.27
C CYS A 133 -14.40 13.33 17.96
N ARG A 134 -14.36 13.67 16.68
CA ARG A 134 -14.71 14.99 16.17
C ARG A 134 -15.84 14.88 15.16
N ALA A 135 -16.76 15.82 15.19
CA ALA A 135 -17.80 15.94 14.18
C ALA A 135 -17.17 16.29 12.83
N LEU A 136 -17.55 15.56 11.79
CA LEU A 136 -17.15 15.83 10.40
C LEU A 136 -18.27 16.50 9.61
N GLY A 137 -19.51 16.35 10.05
CA GLY A 137 -20.68 16.89 9.40
C GLY A 137 -21.94 16.11 9.76
N ARG A 138 -22.98 16.31 8.96
CA ARG A 138 -24.23 15.55 9.04
C ARG A 138 -24.53 14.92 7.68
N ASP A 139 -24.97 13.69 7.70
CA ASP A 139 -25.46 12.97 6.54
C ASP A 139 -26.79 12.30 6.86
N ALA A 140 -27.82 12.53 6.01
CA ALA A 140 -29.17 11.99 6.18
C ALA A 140 -29.72 12.12 7.63
N GLY A 141 -29.49 13.28 8.28
CA GLY A 141 -29.93 13.54 9.64
C GLY A 141 -29.08 12.88 10.74
N ARG A 142 -28.04 12.14 10.39
CA ARG A 142 -27.09 11.53 11.31
C ARG A 142 -25.86 12.42 11.47
N LEU A 143 -25.33 12.49 12.68
CA LEU A 143 -24.03 13.11 12.95
C LEU A 143 -22.92 12.13 12.55
N VAL A 144 -22.06 12.55 11.62
CA VAL A 144 -20.90 11.76 11.17
C VAL A 144 -19.67 12.19 11.96
N LEU A 145 -18.97 11.22 12.52
CA LEU A 145 -17.82 11.41 13.40
C LEU A 145 -16.57 10.75 12.82
N GLY A 146 -15.45 11.48 12.89
CA GLY A 146 -14.12 10.91 12.72
C GLY A 146 -13.52 10.67 14.09
N CYS A 147 -13.20 9.43 14.42
CA CYS A 147 -12.74 9.04 15.74
C CYS A 147 -11.33 8.43 15.67
N THR A 148 -10.55 8.61 16.72
CA THR A 148 -9.24 7.97 16.88
C THR A 148 -9.21 7.26 18.23
N ALA A 149 -9.05 5.94 18.21
CA ALA A 149 -8.79 5.15 19.43
C ALA A 149 -7.30 5.27 19.75
N ILE A 150 -6.98 6.15 20.71
CA ILE A 150 -5.63 6.63 21.01
C ILE A 150 -4.86 5.57 21.81
N THR A 151 -3.68 5.24 21.30
CA THR A 151 -2.73 4.31 21.92
C THR A 151 -1.63 5.05 22.68
N SER A 152 -1.16 6.16 22.13
CA SER A 152 -0.16 7.02 22.76
C SER A 152 -0.34 8.47 22.35
N ASP A 153 0.02 9.37 23.24
CA ASP A 153 0.15 10.80 22.94
C ASP A 153 1.63 11.08 22.67
N VAL A 154 1.92 11.68 21.53
CA VAL A 154 3.28 12.16 21.24
C VAL A 154 3.43 13.50 21.91
N VAL A 155 4.41 13.62 22.81
CA VAL A 155 4.75 14.89 23.43
C VAL A 155 5.22 15.84 22.31
N PRO A 156 4.56 16.99 22.12
CA PRO A 156 4.94 17.89 21.04
C PRO A 156 6.32 18.46 21.32
N SER A 157 7.20 18.41 20.33
CA SER A 157 8.41 19.23 20.32
C SER A 157 8.03 20.69 20.12
N PRO A 158 8.84 21.66 20.60
CA PRO A 158 8.56 23.08 20.37
C PRO A 158 8.29 23.37 18.89
N GLY A 159 7.13 23.95 18.58
CA GLY A 159 6.69 24.26 17.21
C GLY A 159 5.91 23.16 16.49
N VAL A 160 5.77 21.97 17.03
CA VAL A 160 4.98 20.88 16.47
C VAL A 160 3.68 20.71 17.29
N ARG A 161 2.52 20.78 16.63
CA ARG A 161 1.25 20.46 17.30
C ARG A 161 1.25 18.99 17.74
N GLY A 162 0.75 18.74 18.93
CA GLY A 162 0.66 17.37 19.47
C GLY A 162 -0.03 16.42 18.46
N VAL A 163 0.64 15.31 18.17
CA VAL A 163 0.13 14.26 17.29
C VAL A 163 -0.30 13.10 18.17
N THR A 164 -1.54 12.64 18.01
CA THR A 164 -2.01 11.44 18.67
C THR A 164 -1.84 10.23 17.75
N ILE A 165 -1.29 9.15 18.29
CA ILE A 165 -1.15 7.89 17.59
C ILE A 165 -2.30 6.98 18.02
N GLY A 166 -2.99 6.38 17.05
CA GLY A 166 -4.11 5.51 17.36
C GLY A 166 -4.71 4.85 16.12
N TYR A 167 -5.75 4.09 16.36
CA TYR A 167 -6.51 3.42 15.30
C TYR A 167 -7.67 4.31 14.86
N PRO A 168 -7.79 4.59 13.57
CA PRO A 168 -8.84 5.44 13.04
C PRO A 168 -10.17 4.68 12.93
N TYR A 169 -11.25 5.36 13.29
CA TYR A 169 -12.62 4.89 13.17
C TYR A 169 -13.50 5.96 12.51
N ARG A 170 -14.58 5.51 11.88
CA ARG A 170 -15.68 6.34 11.43
C ARG A 170 -16.93 5.92 12.18
N ALA A 171 -17.76 6.86 12.56
CA ALA A 171 -19.03 6.57 13.19
C ALA A 171 -20.12 7.50 12.66
N ALA A 172 -21.35 6.99 12.69
CA ALA A 172 -22.56 7.79 12.45
C ALA A 172 -23.55 7.56 13.57
N VAL A 173 -24.13 8.63 14.11
CA VAL A 173 -25.11 8.57 15.20
C VAL A 173 -26.35 9.39 14.87
N SER A 174 -27.53 8.82 15.07
CA SER A 174 -28.80 9.52 14.98
C SER A 174 -29.11 10.16 16.33
N ALA A 175 -29.13 11.48 16.38
CA ALA A 175 -29.50 12.22 17.60
C ALA A 175 -30.94 11.96 18.03
N ALA A 176 -31.85 11.69 17.08
CA ALA A 176 -33.26 11.45 17.37
C ALA A 176 -33.54 10.09 18.01
N THR A 177 -32.81 9.05 17.60
CA THR A 177 -33.06 7.65 18.05
C THR A 177 -31.96 7.09 18.93
N GLY A 178 -30.85 7.81 19.11
CA GLY A 178 -29.66 7.30 19.79
C GLY A 178 -28.94 6.14 19.06
N ARG A 179 -29.46 5.68 17.93
CA ARG A 179 -28.84 4.58 17.17
C ARG A 179 -27.52 5.05 16.59
N TYR A 180 -26.49 4.25 16.77
CA TYR A 180 -25.17 4.52 16.21
C TYR A 180 -24.59 3.30 15.51
N GLY A 181 -23.70 3.58 14.58
CA GLY A 181 -22.83 2.58 13.97
C GLY A 181 -21.40 3.11 13.92
N PHE A 182 -20.41 2.23 14.01
CA PHE A 182 -19.03 2.59 13.78
C PHE A 182 -18.24 1.47 13.12
N CYS A 183 -17.20 1.86 12.38
CA CYS A 183 -16.25 0.97 11.70
C CYS A 183 -14.83 1.43 11.98
N LYS A 184 -13.90 0.49 12.05
CA LYS A 184 -12.48 0.80 11.91
C LYS A 184 -12.19 1.12 10.44
N THR A 185 -11.58 2.27 10.14
CA THR A 185 -11.36 2.72 8.76
C THR A 185 -10.08 2.20 8.14
N SER A 186 -9.23 1.58 8.91
CA SER A 186 -8.01 0.97 8.46
C SER A 186 -7.98 -0.52 8.77
N GLY A 187 -7.40 -1.30 7.89
CA GLY A 187 -7.38 -2.75 7.99
C GLY A 187 -6.06 -3.36 8.44
N ARG A 188 -5.09 -2.56 8.88
CA ARG A 188 -3.79 -3.11 9.30
C ARG A 188 -3.64 -3.10 10.82
N PRO A 189 -3.32 -4.25 11.44
CA PRO A 189 -3.17 -4.33 12.91
C PRO A 189 -2.02 -3.48 13.46
N ALA A 190 -1.06 -3.10 12.64
CA ALA A 190 0.15 -2.37 13.02
C ALA A 190 0.32 -1.09 12.22
N GLU A 191 -0.76 -0.34 12.01
CA GLU A 191 -0.66 0.94 11.33
C GLU A 191 0.08 1.95 12.19
N GLY A 192 1.30 2.28 11.75
CA GLY A 192 1.97 3.50 12.15
C GLY A 192 1.40 4.69 11.38
N LEU A 193 1.75 5.89 11.81
CA LEU A 193 1.33 7.20 11.27
C LEU A 193 1.50 7.40 9.74
N LEU A 194 2.17 6.51 9.03
CA LEU A 194 2.63 6.71 7.66
C LEU A 194 1.96 5.80 6.61
N THR A 195 1.03 4.95 6.99
CA THR A 195 0.31 4.14 6.02
C THR A 195 -0.75 4.96 5.33
N ARG A 196 -0.58 5.15 4.01
CA ARG A 196 -1.64 5.68 3.15
C ARG A 196 -2.93 4.92 3.45
N ARG A 197 -3.98 5.67 3.77
CA ARG A 197 -5.34 5.13 3.83
C ARG A 197 -5.62 4.41 2.52
N ALA A 198 -5.75 3.10 2.55
CA ALA A 198 -6.67 2.47 1.63
C ALA A 198 -8.04 2.89 2.18
N ASP A 199 -8.73 3.81 1.52
CA ASP A 199 -10.13 4.09 1.80
C ASP A 199 -10.95 3.02 1.07
N PRO A 200 -11.23 1.88 1.70
CA PRO A 200 -12.27 1.00 1.19
C PRO A 200 -13.59 1.72 1.39
N GLU A 201 -14.51 1.49 0.49
CA GLU A 201 -15.89 1.95 0.65
C GLU A 201 -16.37 1.54 2.04
N LEU A 202 -16.62 2.52 2.89
CA LEU A 202 -17.11 2.24 4.22
C LEU A 202 -18.57 1.76 4.12
N PRO A 203 -18.96 0.76 4.92
CA PRO A 203 -20.36 0.38 5.00
C PRO A 203 -21.24 1.58 5.35
N ALA A 204 -22.41 1.72 4.71
CA ALA A 204 -23.33 2.82 4.92
C ALA A 204 -23.74 3.03 6.40
N ALA A 205 -23.60 2.01 7.24
CA ALA A 205 -23.81 2.12 8.69
C ALA A 205 -22.75 2.99 9.40
N CYS A 206 -21.63 3.27 8.76
CA CYS A 206 -20.50 3.98 9.38
C CYS A 206 -20.29 5.41 8.85
N GLY A 207 -21.11 5.85 7.92
CA GLY A 207 -21.10 7.25 7.42
C GLY A 207 -21.05 7.34 5.95
#